data_e6869ea8573868b3c6747453e3a423db
#
_entry.id   e6869ea8573868b3c6747453e3a423db
#
_cell.length_a   1.000
_cell.length_b   1.000
_cell.length_c   1.000
_cell.angle_alpha   90.00
_cell.angle_beta   90.00
_cell.angle_gamma   90.00
#
_symmetry.space_group_name_H-M   'P 1'
#
loop_
_entity.id
_entity.type
_entity.pdbx_description
1 polymer ?
#
loop_
_entity_poly.entity_id
_entity_poly.type
_entity_poly.pdbx_seq_one_letter_code
_entity_poly.pdbx_strand_id
1 'polypeptide(L)'
;MYTCILSLYQRFNLLTRSWLAQAVHLWCIHSPSLVRGHRLGPADDELYQRTTVTVMQKEQHSEAVIYSYSPQGFNIDGNRVIGPCAVIPPAILQWNVGSFTDITIESLALFYMLEPRIEMLVLGTGGRVERIDAEAIAFLRKKGIAVEVQDTANACATFNFLSSERRIVAAGLIPPPISTALE
;
A
#
# COMPACT_ATOMS: atom_id res chain seq x y z
N MET A 1 -22.64 2.63 45.07
CA MET A 1 -21.30 2.94 44.55
C MET A 1 -21.33 3.81 43.29
N TYR A 2 -22.48 4.43 42.98
CA TYR A 2 -22.68 5.28 41.78
C TYR A 2 -22.86 6.78 42.06
N THR A 3 -22.83 7.18 43.28
CA THR A 3 -23.08 8.59 43.69
C THR A 3 -21.84 9.46 43.85
N CYS A 4 -20.65 8.88 43.75
CA CYS A 4 -19.40 9.65 43.94
C CYS A 4 -18.78 10.18 42.64
N ILE A 5 -19.20 9.68 41.47
CA ILE A 5 -18.62 10.07 40.16
C ILE A 5 -19.32 11.31 39.59
N LEU A 6 -20.57 11.55 39.94
CA LEU A 6 -21.33 12.74 39.47
C LEU A 6 -20.93 14.03 40.16
N SER A 7 -20.34 13.98 41.34
CA SER A 7 -19.91 15.17 42.08
C SER A 7 -18.58 15.76 41.55
N LEU A 8 -17.75 14.97 40.92
CA LEU A 8 -16.48 15.45 40.32
C LEU A 8 -16.68 16.10 38.95
N TYR A 9 -17.71 15.72 38.22
CA TYR A 9 -17.99 16.29 36.91
C TYR A 9 -18.62 17.70 36.96
N GLN A 10 -19.30 18.03 38.03
CA GLN A 10 -19.90 19.37 38.22
C GLN A 10 -18.92 20.42 38.74
N ARG A 11 -17.83 20.01 39.40
CA ARG A 11 -16.81 20.97 39.89
C ARG A 11 -15.80 21.36 38.83
N PHE A 12 -15.65 20.58 37.75
CA PHE A 12 -14.72 20.89 36.66
C PHE A 12 -15.30 21.92 35.66
N ASN A 13 -16.63 22.07 35.59
CA ASN A 13 -17.30 22.97 34.65
C ASN A 13 -17.41 24.43 35.11
N LEU A 14 -17.08 24.71 36.38
CA LEU A 14 -17.19 26.07 36.95
C LEU A 14 -15.85 26.83 36.89
N LEU A 15 -14.75 26.15 36.71
CA LEU A 15 -13.42 26.78 36.65
C LEU A 15 -12.97 27.16 35.26
N THR A 16 -13.57 26.59 34.22
CA THR A 16 -13.22 26.90 32.82
C THR A 16 -14.00 28.08 32.23
N ARG A 17 -15.06 28.53 32.88
CA ARG A 17 -15.88 29.68 32.40
C ARG A 17 -15.34 31.06 32.77
N SER A 18 -14.45 31.16 33.74
CA SER A 18 -13.90 32.47 34.14
C SER A 18 -12.66 32.88 33.33
N TRP A 19 -11.96 31.95 32.72
CA TRP A 19 -10.74 32.24 31.94
C TRP A 19 -10.99 32.58 30.48
N LEU A 20 -12.11 32.14 29.91
CA LEU A 20 -12.49 32.46 28.53
C LEU A 20 -13.12 33.86 28.37
N ALA A 21 -13.64 34.44 29.45
CA ALA A 21 -14.25 35.78 29.40
C ALA A 21 -13.19 36.91 29.46
N GLN A 22 -12.01 36.65 29.97
CA GLN A 22 -10.93 37.68 30.06
C GLN A 22 -9.97 37.66 28.85
N ALA A 23 -9.93 36.59 28.05
CA ALA A 23 -9.05 36.53 26.88
C ALA A 23 -9.63 37.23 25.64
N VAL A 24 -10.90 37.56 25.63
CA VAL A 24 -11.57 38.16 24.44
C VAL A 24 -11.45 39.71 24.43
N HIS A 25 -11.14 40.34 25.57
CA HIS A 25 -11.08 41.80 25.64
C HIS A 25 -9.69 42.43 25.36
N LEU A 26 -8.66 41.61 25.16
CA LEU A 26 -7.29 42.12 24.91
C LEU A 26 -6.82 42.00 23.46
N TRP A 27 -7.66 41.48 22.56
CA TRP A 27 -7.27 41.24 21.14
C TRP A 27 -7.89 42.20 20.13
N CYS A 28 -8.51 43.26 20.59
CA CYS A 28 -9.24 44.17 19.71
C CYS A 28 -8.62 45.57 19.56
N ILE A 29 -7.35 45.77 19.93
CA ILE A 29 -6.68 47.06 19.68
C ILE A 29 -5.26 46.78 19.19
N HIS A 30 -5.07 46.54 17.92
CA HIS A 30 -3.99 46.90 17.00
C HIS A 30 -4.09 46.04 15.75
N SER A 31 -4.99 46.41 14.87
CA SER A 31 -4.87 45.99 13.47
C SER A 31 -3.98 47.06 12.81
N PRO A 32 -2.73 46.77 12.45
CA PRO A 32 -2.05 47.62 11.50
C PRO A 32 -2.80 47.39 10.16
N SER A 33 -3.33 48.50 9.61
CA SER A 33 -3.84 48.52 8.24
C SER A 33 -2.70 48.09 7.32
N LEU A 34 -2.72 46.82 6.91
CA LEU A 34 -1.88 46.34 5.83
C LEU A 34 -2.34 47.02 4.55
N VAL A 35 -1.66 48.14 4.23
CA VAL A 35 -1.67 48.71 2.90
C VAL A 35 -1.20 47.61 1.96
N ARG A 36 -2.17 47.01 1.26
CA ARG A 36 -1.93 46.02 0.21
C ARG A 36 -1.29 46.77 -0.97
N GLY A 37 0.00 46.99 -0.90
CA GLY A 37 0.77 47.38 -2.06
C GLY A 37 0.72 46.20 -3.04
N HIS A 38 0.04 46.37 -4.16
CA HIS A 38 0.23 45.51 -5.31
C HIS A 38 1.68 45.67 -5.77
N ARG A 39 2.58 44.86 -5.22
CA ARG A 39 3.85 44.59 -5.86
C ARG A 39 3.52 43.57 -6.95
N LEU A 40 3.47 44.03 -8.18
CA LEU A 40 3.75 43.23 -9.35
C LEU A 40 5.26 42.93 -9.34
N GLY A 41 5.72 42.15 -8.34
CA GLY A 41 6.94 41.39 -8.50
C GLY A 41 6.63 40.29 -9.53
N PRO A 42 7.62 39.77 -10.29
CA PRO A 42 7.36 38.57 -11.07
C PRO A 42 6.72 37.57 -10.13
N ALA A 43 5.43 37.34 -10.36
CA ALA A 43 4.71 36.34 -9.63
C ALA A 43 5.54 35.09 -9.68
N ASP A 44 5.75 34.48 -8.55
CA ASP A 44 6.25 33.13 -8.47
C ASP A 44 5.61 32.39 -9.63
N ASP A 45 6.45 31.97 -10.58
CA ASP A 45 6.00 31.27 -11.77
C ASP A 45 5.22 30.06 -11.29
N GLU A 46 3.90 30.13 -11.34
CA GLU A 46 3.01 29.00 -11.13
C GLU A 46 3.32 27.86 -12.10
N LEU A 47 4.11 28.15 -13.15
CA LEU A 47 4.67 27.21 -14.11
C LEU A 47 5.81 26.36 -13.55
N TYR A 48 6.46 26.77 -12.46
CA TYR A 48 7.50 25.98 -11.80
C TYR A 48 7.05 25.53 -10.42
N GLN A 49 5.98 24.75 -10.36
CA GLN A 49 5.73 23.96 -9.16
C GLN A 49 6.94 23.06 -8.96
N ARG A 50 7.73 23.33 -7.93
CA ARG A 50 8.80 22.44 -7.51
C ARG A 50 8.20 21.04 -7.35
N THR A 51 8.59 20.14 -8.22
CA THR A 51 8.25 18.73 -8.07
C THR A 51 8.87 18.27 -6.76
N THR A 52 8.03 18.12 -5.74
CA THR A 52 8.47 17.58 -4.47
C THR A 52 8.55 16.07 -4.63
N VAL A 53 9.76 15.56 -4.79
CA VAL A 53 9.99 14.12 -4.74
C VAL A 53 9.96 13.73 -3.27
N THR A 54 8.85 13.17 -2.84
CA THR A 54 8.75 12.55 -1.52
C THR A 54 9.36 11.16 -1.61
N VAL A 55 10.55 10.99 -1.04
CA VAL A 55 11.11 9.65 -0.86
C VAL A 55 10.21 8.96 0.16
N MET A 56 9.52 7.91 -0.26
CA MET A 56 8.74 7.06 0.65
C MET A 56 9.71 6.45 1.66
N GLN A 57 9.66 6.94 2.89
CA GLN A 57 10.37 6.29 3.98
C GLN A 57 9.68 4.97 4.26
N LYS A 58 10.46 3.90 4.34
CA LYS A 58 10.00 2.58 4.75
C LYS A 58 9.45 2.70 6.18
N GLU A 59 8.14 2.84 6.32
CA GLU A 59 7.50 2.65 7.61
C GLU A 59 7.74 1.20 8.04
N GLN A 60 8.19 0.98 9.26
CA GLN A 60 8.59 -0.34 9.80
C GLN A 60 7.42 -1.35 9.92
N HIS A 61 6.31 -1.12 9.27
CA HIS A 61 5.12 -1.94 9.36
C HIS A 61 4.93 -2.76 8.07
N SER A 62 5.53 -3.94 8.07
CA SER A 62 5.08 -5.16 7.37
C SER A 62 4.69 -5.06 5.88
N GLU A 63 5.07 -4.03 5.17
CA GLU A 63 4.84 -3.96 3.72
C GLU A 63 6.00 -4.65 3.01
N ALA A 64 5.77 -5.86 2.50
CA ALA A 64 6.74 -6.52 1.65
C ALA A 64 6.88 -5.75 0.34
N VAL A 65 8.09 -5.27 0.02
CA VAL A 65 8.37 -4.54 -1.22
C VAL A 65 9.31 -5.37 -2.10
N ILE A 66 8.90 -5.59 -3.35
CA ILE A 66 9.72 -6.27 -4.34
C ILE A 66 10.64 -5.23 -4.99
N TYR A 67 11.94 -5.29 -4.63
CA TYR A 67 12.93 -4.33 -5.16
C TYR A 67 13.43 -4.69 -6.54
N SER A 68 13.60 -5.98 -6.81
CA SER A 68 14.07 -6.45 -8.11
C SER A 68 13.66 -7.89 -8.38
N TYR A 69 13.61 -8.22 -9.64
CA TYR A 69 13.39 -9.58 -10.12
C TYR A 69 14.49 -9.98 -11.11
N SER A 70 14.73 -11.25 -11.24
CA SER A 70 15.71 -11.84 -12.15
C SER A 70 15.21 -13.21 -12.63
N PRO A 71 15.83 -13.81 -13.66
CA PRO A 71 15.48 -15.18 -14.06
C PRO A 71 15.68 -16.23 -12.97
N GLN A 72 16.47 -15.94 -11.97
CA GLN A 72 16.73 -16.85 -10.84
C GLN A 72 15.76 -16.67 -9.67
N GLY A 73 15.07 -15.52 -9.58
CA GLY A 73 14.17 -15.22 -8.48
C GLY A 73 14.02 -13.73 -8.18
N PHE A 74 13.71 -13.41 -6.94
CA PHE A 74 13.26 -12.08 -6.51
C PHE A 74 14.08 -11.57 -5.32
N ASN A 75 14.19 -10.24 -5.22
CA ASN A 75 14.67 -9.58 -4.03
C ASN A 75 13.50 -8.84 -3.38
N ILE A 76 13.04 -9.37 -2.25
CA ILE A 76 11.87 -8.87 -1.55
C ILE A 76 12.33 -8.45 -0.17
N ASP A 77 12.18 -7.17 0.15
CA ASP A 77 12.53 -6.64 1.47
C ASP A 77 13.99 -6.85 1.88
N GLY A 78 14.89 -6.95 0.88
CA GLY A 78 16.29 -7.30 1.09
C GLY A 78 16.57 -8.82 1.18
N ASN A 79 15.53 -9.64 1.22
CA ASN A 79 15.65 -11.09 1.20
C ASN A 79 15.69 -11.61 -0.24
N ARG A 80 16.68 -12.45 -0.53
CA ARG A 80 16.81 -13.09 -1.82
C ARG A 80 16.02 -14.40 -1.86
N VAL A 81 15.00 -14.46 -2.69
CA VAL A 81 14.16 -15.64 -2.89
C VAL A 81 14.50 -16.26 -4.24
N ILE A 82 14.86 -17.52 -4.26
CA ILE A 82 15.22 -18.23 -5.49
C ILE A 82 14.01 -19.00 -5.99
N GLY A 83 13.69 -18.85 -7.28
CA GLY A 83 12.57 -19.52 -7.91
C GLY A 83 11.23 -18.81 -7.69
N PRO A 84 10.12 -19.49 -8.00
CA PRO A 84 8.79 -18.97 -7.81
C PRO A 84 8.44 -18.71 -6.34
N CYS A 85 7.74 -17.64 -6.06
CA CYS A 85 7.40 -17.26 -4.70
C CYS A 85 5.96 -16.76 -4.56
N ALA A 86 5.41 -16.97 -3.37
CA ALA A 86 4.17 -16.38 -2.92
C ALA A 86 4.48 -15.31 -1.86
N VAL A 87 4.07 -14.10 -2.14
CA VAL A 87 4.24 -12.95 -1.23
C VAL A 87 2.90 -12.64 -0.59
N ILE A 88 2.85 -12.83 0.71
CA ILE A 88 1.67 -12.57 1.53
C ILE A 88 2.14 -11.76 2.73
N PRO A 89 2.12 -10.43 2.66
CA PRO A 89 2.69 -9.61 3.73
C PRO A 89 2.15 -9.99 5.12
N PRO A 90 3.02 -10.17 6.13
CA PRO A 90 4.47 -9.97 6.11
C PRO A 90 5.30 -11.19 5.68
N ALA A 91 4.69 -12.28 5.24
CA ALA A 91 5.37 -13.54 4.92
C ALA A 91 5.77 -13.62 3.44
N ILE A 92 6.92 -14.21 3.21
CA ILE A 92 7.44 -14.58 1.87
C ILE A 92 7.62 -16.08 1.88
N LEU A 93 6.97 -16.76 0.96
CA LEU A 93 6.93 -18.21 0.89
C LEU A 93 7.44 -18.70 -0.47
N GLN A 94 8.11 -19.83 -0.48
CA GLN A 94 8.42 -20.48 -1.75
C GLN A 94 7.13 -21.11 -2.30
N TRP A 95 6.86 -20.88 -3.57
CA TRP A 95 5.67 -21.39 -4.24
C TRP A 95 6.03 -22.61 -5.08
N ASN A 96 5.31 -23.70 -4.88
CA ASN A 96 5.59 -24.97 -5.58
C ASN A 96 4.91 -25.00 -6.98
N VAL A 97 5.26 -24.04 -7.82
CA VAL A 97 4.78 -23.89 -9.20
C VAL A 97 5.98 -23.64 -10.09
N GLY A 98 6.24 -24.54 -11.03
CA GLY A 98 7.37 -24.39 -11.95
C GLY A 98 7.07 -23.49 -13.13
N SER A 99 5.84 -23.53 -13.65
CA SER A 99 5.41 -22.79 -14.83
C SER A 99 3.96 -22.32 -14.67
N PHE A 100 3.50 -21.45 -15.56
CA PHE A 100 2.11 -20.98 -15.54
C PHE A 100 1.09 -22.11 -15.75
N THR A 101 1.49 -23.21 -16.38
CA THR A 101 0.63 -24.39 -16.59
C THR A 101 0.33 -25.15 -15.30
N ASP A 102 1.20 -24.99 -14.30
CA ASP A 102 1.06 -25.68 -13.01
C ASP A 102 0.18 -24.90 -12.02
N ILE A 103 -0.35 -23.75 -12.47
CA ILE A 103 -1.27 -22.93 -11.66
C ILE A 103 -2.65 -23.57 -11.70
N THR A 104 -2.93 -24.40 -10.71
CA THR A 104 -4.20 -25.09 -10.49
C THR A 104 -4.91 -24.57 -9.25
N ILE A 105 -6.14 -25.01 -9.01
CA ILE A 105 -6.89 -24.65 -7.80
C ILE A 105 -6.13 -25.08 -6.54
N GLU A 106 -5.46 -26.25 -6.59
CA GLU A 106 -4.66 -26.76 -5.47
C GLU A 106 -3.43 -25.90 -5.20
N SER A 107 -2.72 -25.47 -6.26
CA SER A 107 -1.54 -24.59 -6.09
C SER A 107 -1.91 -23.20 -5.55
N LEU A 108 -3.17 -22.80 -5.72
CA LEU A 108 -3.73 -21.55 -5.21
C LEU A 108 -4.35 -21.68 -3.81
N ALA A 109 -4.32 -22.90 -3.21
CA ALA A 109 -4.94 -23.17 -1.91
C ALA A 109 -4.48 -22.20 -0.81
N LEU A 110 -3.18 -21.90 -0.81
CA LEU A 110 -2.59 -20.97 0.13
C LEU A 110 -3.33 -19.62 0.18
N PHE A 111 -3.71 -19.08 -0.98
CA PHE A 111 -4.25 -17.74 -1.05
C PHE A 111 -5.72 -17.63 -0.60
N TYR A 112 -6.52 -18.68 -0.76
CA TYR A 112 -7.93 -18.62 -0.38
C TYR A 112 -8.23 -19.19 1.01
N MET A 113 -7.23 -19.82 1.66
CA MET A 113 -7.38 -20.39 3.01
C MET A 113 -6.90 -19.43 4.12
N LEU A 114 -6.38 -18.28 3.77
CA LEU A 114 -5.80 -17.34 4.75
C LEU A 114 -6.86 -16.50 5.46
N GLU A 115 -6.56 -16.17 6.71
CA GLU A 115 -7.25 -15.18 7.53
C GLU A 115 -6.22 -14.14 8.03
N PRO A 116 -6.45 -12.84 7.82
CA PRO A 116 -7.59 -12.23 7.14
C PRO A 116 -7.59 -12.52 5.64
N ARG A 117 -8.79 -12.52 5.04
CA ARG A 117 -8.95 -12.81 3.61
C ARG A 117 -8.31 -11.74 2.76
N ILE A 118 -7.52 -12.16 1.77
CA ILE A 118 -6.97 -11.25 0.77
C ILE A 118 -8.07 -10.70 -0.14
N GLU A 119 -7.94 -9.43 -0.51
CA GLU A 119 -8.86 -8.77 -1.44
C GLU A 119 -8.48 -9.04 -2.88
N MET A 120 -7.19 -9.01 -3.16
CA MET A 120 -6.66 -9.15 -4.52
C MET A 120 -5.43 -10.06 -4.54
N LEU A 121 -5.40 -10.92 -5.55
CA LEU A 121 -4.25 -11.77 -5.88
C LEU A 121 -3.67 -11.33 -7.22
N VAL A 122 -2.40 -10.95 -7.22
CA VAL A 122 -1.64 -10.62 -8.42
C VAL A 122 -0.82 -11.82 -8.83
N LEU A 123 -1.01 -12.33 -10.05
CA LEU A 123 -0.28 -13.47 -10.59
C LEU A 123 0.67 -13.02 -11.69
N GLY A 124 1.98 -13.22 -11.45
CA GLY A 124 3.04 -12.97 -12.43
C GLY A 124 3.41 -14.26 -13.17
N THR A 125 3.17 -14.31 -14.48
CA THR A 125 3.30 -15.50 -15.32
C THR A 125 4.68 -15.65 -16.00
N GLY A 126 5.63 -14.81 -15.65
CA GLY A 126 6.97 -14.84 -16.25
C GLY A 126 7.22 -13.68 -17.20
N GLY A 127 7.87 -13.95 -18.32
CA GLY A 127 8.29 -12.91 -19.29
C GLY A 127 7.18 -12.29 -20.11
N ARG A 128 6.02 -12.89 -20.16
CA ARG A 128 4.82 -12.41 -20.86
C ARG A 128 3.55 -12.88 -20.14
N VAL A 129 2.45 -12.22 -20.45
CA VAL A 129 1.14 -12.62 -19.92
C VAL A 129 0.69 -13.92 -20.55
N GLU A 130 0.56 -14.96 -19.75
CA GLU A 130 0.06 -16.27 -20.18
C GLU A 130 -1.35 -16.49 -19.67
N ARG A 131 -2.11 -17.31 -20.39
CA ARG A 131 -3.50 -17.62 -20.01
C ARG A 131 -3.50 -18.69 -18.92
N ILE A 132 -4.04 -18.35 -17.76
CA ILE A 132 -4.27 -19.28 -16.64
C ILE A 132 -5.62 -19.96 -16.83
N ASP A 133 -5.79 -21.12 -16.22
CA ASP A 133 -7.04 -21.87 -16.23
C ASP A 133 -8.21 -20.99 -15.74
N ALA A 134 -9.24 -20.91 -16.59
CA ALA A 134 -10.42 -20.10 -16.32
C ALA A 134 -11.22 -20.62 -15.12
N GLU A 135 -11.17 -21.94 -14.85
CA GLU A 135 -11.84 -22.55 -13.73
C GLU A 135 -11.20 -22.10 -12.40
N ALA A 136 -9.86 -22.07 -12.34
CA ALA A 136 -9.12 -21.59 -11.17
C ALA A 136 -9.43 -20.11 -10.87
N ILE A 137 -9.47 -19.27 -11.90
CA ILE A 137 -9.82 -17.84 -11.75
C ILE A 137 -11.27 -17.67 -11.27
N ALA A 138 -12.20 -18.41 -11.87
CA ALA A 138 -13.62 -18.38 -11.49
C ALA A 138 -13.82 -18.84 -10.03
N PHE A 139 -13.07 -19.85 -9.61
CA PHE A 139 -13.09 -20.35 -8.23
C PHE A 139 -12.65 -19.26 -7.22
N LEU A 140 -11.54 -18.56 -7.48
CA LEU A 140 -11.06 -17.49 -6.60
C LEU A 140 -12.05 -16.32 -6.54
N ARG A 141 -12.62 -15.93 -7.67
CA ARG A 141 -13.68 -14.90 -7.72
C ARG A 141 -14.91 -15.28 -6.90
N LYS A 142 -15.29 -16.57 -6.94
CA LYS A 142 -16.38 -17.11 -6.12
C LYS A 142 -16.07 -17.04 -4.62
N LYS A 143 -14.78 -17.10 -4.26
CA LYS A 143 -14.30 -16.89 -2.89
C LYS A 143 -14.21 -15.41 -2.51
N GLY A 144 -14.47 -14.48 -3.42
CA GLY A 144 -14.43 -13.04 -3.19
C GLY A 144 -13.03 -12.42 -3.36
N ILE A 145 -12.11 -13.15 -4.01
CA ILE A 145 -10.75 -12.68 -4.30
C ILE A 145 -10.69 -12.19 -5.74
N ALA A 146 -10.34 -10.93 -5.94
CA ALA A 146 -10.06 -10.40 -7.27
C ALA A 146 -8.70 -10.94 -7.76
N VAL A 147 -8.65 -11.40 -9.00
CA VAL A 147 -7.43 -11.97 -9.58
C VAL A 147 -7.00 -11.14 -10.76
N GLU A 148 -5.73 -10.72 -10.73
CA GLU A 148 -5.07 -9.98 -11.78
C GLU A 148 -3.91 -10.80 -12.33
N VAL A 149 -3.92 -11.08 -13.63
CA VAL A 149 -2.90 -11.89 -14.31
C VAL A 149 -2.07 -10.98 -15.20
N GLN A 150 -0.77 -10.94 -14.96
CA GLN A 150 0.16 -10.05 -15.64
C GLN A 150 1.49 -10.77 -15.90
N ASP A 151 2.35 -10.16 -16.73
CA ASP A 151 3.75 -10.55 -16.76
C ASP A 151 4.43 -10.18 -15.44
N THR A 152 5.51 -10.84 -15.11
CA THR A 152 6.14 -10.71 -13.78
C THR A 152 6.64 -9.30 -13.49
N ALA A 153 7.12 -8.57 -14.49
CA ALA A 153 7.57 -7.19 -14.33
C ALA A 153 6.42 -6.28 -13.85
N ASN A 154 5.29 -6.35 -14.56
CA ASN A 154 4.10 -5.55 -14.24
C ASN A 154 3.45 -6.06 -12.94
N ALA A 155 3.43 -7.37 -12.70
CA ALA A 155 2.91 -7.95 -11.47
C ALA A 155 3.66 -7.43 -10.22
N CYS A 156 4.99 -7.34 -10.28
CA CYS A 156 5.79 -6.77 -9.18
C CYS A 156 5.43 -5.30 -8.92
N ALA A 157 5.30 -4.50 -9.98
CA ALA A 157 4.94 -3.10 -9.86
C ALA A 157 3.52 -2.91 -9.30
N THR A 158 2.56 -3.70 -9.81
CA THR A 158 1.16 -3.69 -9.34
C THR A 158 1.06 -4.10 -7.88
N PHE A 159 1.77 -5.15 -7.47
CA PHE A 159 1.81 -5.59 -6.09
C PHE A 159 2.37 -4.50 -5.17
N ASN A 160 3.52 -3.90 -5.51
CA ASN A 160 4.12 -2.82 -4.73
C ASN A 160 3.17 -1.62 -4.61
N PHE A 161 2.51 -1.24 -5.70
CA PHE A 161 1.54 -0.14 -5.69
C PHE A 161 0.36 -0.44 -4.76
N LEU A 162 -0.28 -1.60 -4.89
CA LEU A 162 -1.43 -1.98 -4.09
C LEU A 162 -1.07 -2.16 -2.60
N SER A 163 0.13 -2.68 -2.32
CA SER A 163 0.67 -2.80 -0.96
C SER A 163 0.88 -1.42 -0.33
N SER A 164 1.42 -0.45 -1.10
CA SER A 164 1.61 0.92 -0.61
C SER A 164 0.29 1.64 -0.31
N GLU A 165 -0.80 1.25 -0.97
CA GLU A 165 -2.15 1.73 -0.70
C GLU A 165 -2.80 1.02 0.51
N ARG A 166 -2.04 0.19 1.23
CA ARG A 166 -2.49 -0.58 2.42
C ARG A 166 -3.65 -1.54 2.12
N ARG A 167 -3.73 -2.04 0.92
CA ARG A 167 -4.71 -3.07 0.55
C ARG A 167 -4.22 -4.44 0.97
N ILE A 168 -5.14 -5.34 1.29
CA ILE A 168 -4.82 -6.73 1.65
C ILE A 168 -4.58 -7.52 0.36
N VAL A 169 -3.34 -7.47 -0.12
CA VAL A 169 -2.92 -8.03 -1.41
C VAL A 169 -1.92 -9.16 -1.19
N ALA A 170 -2.01 -10.18 -2.05
CA ALA A 170 -0.98 -11.20 -2.18
C ALA A 170 -0.47 -11.26 -3.62
N ALA A 171 0.73 -11.78 -3.81
CA ALA A 171 1.28 -12.05 -5.12
C ALA A 171 1.79 -13.48 -5.25
N GLY A 172 1.49 -14.11 -6.37
CA GLY A 172 2.12 -15.36 -6.81
C GLY A 172 2.98 -15.07 -8.03
N LEU A 173 4.29 -15.19 -7.89
CA LEU A 173 5.25 -14.72 -8.89
C LEU A 173 6.10 -15.87 -9.42
N ILE A 174 6.17 -15.98 -10.75
CA ILE A 174 7.06 -16.89 -11.46
C ILE A 174 8.18 -16.04 -12.06
N PRO A 175 9.47 -16.40 -11.89
CA PRO A 175 10.57 -15.66 -12.48
C PRO A 175 10.47 -15.62 -14.01
N PRO A 176 10.82 -14.49 -14.65
CA PRO A 176 10.87 -14.46 -16.10
C PRO A 176 11.97 -15.41 -16.62
N PRO A 177 11.76 -16.06 -17.77
CA PRO A 177 12.80 -16.89 -18.36
C PRO A 177 14.02 -16.05 -18.71
N ILE A 178 15.18 -16.69 -18.80
CA ILE A 178 16.38 -16.06 -19.31
C ILE A 178 16.07 -15.63 -20.74
N SER A 179 15.97 -14.34 -21.02
CA SER A 179 15.83 -13.87 -22.39
C SER A 179 17.17 -14.16 -23.10
N THR A 180 17.21 -15.22 -23.86
CA THR A 180 18.19 -15.37 -24.93
C THR A 180 17.80 -14.36 -26.00
N ALA A 181 18.15 -13.11 -25.77
CA ALA A 181 18.01 -12.05 -26.76
C ALA A 181 19.10 -12.26 -27.83
N LEU A 182 18.92 -13.27 -28.66
CA LEU A 182 19.62 -13.49 -29.92
C LEU A 182 18.76 -14.43 -30.78
N GLU A 183 17.64 -13.95 -31.27
CA GLU A 183 17.05 -14.37 -32.55
C GLU A 183 16.49 -13.15 -33.25
#